data_0096d2b3b487029a1c5e24a82d8d2c74
#
_entry.id   0096d2b3b487029a1c5e24a82d8d2c74
#
_cell.length_a   1.000
_cell.length_b   1.000
_cell.length_c   1.000
_cell.angle_alpha   90.00
_cell.angle_beta   90.00
_cell.angle_gamma   90.00
#
_symmetry.space_group_name_H-M   'P 1'
#
loop_
_entity.id
_entity.type
_entity.pdbx_description
1 polymer ?
#
loop_
_entity_poly.entity_id
_entity_poly.type
_entity_poly.pdbx_seq_one_letter_code
_entity_poly.pdbx_strand_id
1 'polypeptide(L)'
;MKKLFQSFMLLIGVLCAANGYAATSDTVIKTQTHWNEQPIKPINIEHPEVTILRITIPVGEKLAMHKHPILNVGYLTKGELTVRSEKGDVIVLHPGDPIVELIDVWHYGESTGSSDAEIVVTYIGEKGDALSLIKDK
;
A
#
# COMPACT_ATOMS: atom_id res chain seq x y z
N MET A 1 34.63 -76.82 -2.19
CA MET A 1 33.54 -75.98 -1.61
C MET A 1 33.95 -74.49 -1.74
N LYS A 2 33.45 -73.81 -2.76
CA LYS A 2 33.71 -72.38 -2.96
C LYS A 2 32.63 -71.58 -2.29
N LYS A 3 32.97 -70.75 -1.27
CA LYS A 3 32.05 -69.84 -0.61
C LYS A 3 31.96 -68.57 -1.44
N LEU A 4 30.75 -68.30 -1.98
CA LEU A 4 30.41 -67.08 -2.66
C LEU A 4 30.19 -65.99 -1.60
N PHE A 5 31.02 -64.92 -1.58
CA PHE A 5 30.78 -63.74 -0.81
C PHE A 5 29.91 -62.79 -1.63
N GLN A 6 28.63 -62.67 -1.28
CA GLN A 6 27.76 -61.63 -1.82
C GLN A 6 27.99 -60.33 -1.05
N SER A 7 28.60 -59.38 -1.75
CA SER A 7 28.79 -58.03 -1.27
C SER A 7 27.49 -57.26 -1.43
N PHE A 8 26.82 -56.93 -0.30
CA PHE A 8 25.59 -56.14 -0.28
C PHE A 8 26.01 -54.68 -0.28
N MET A 9 25.93 -54.02 -1.44
CA MET A 9 26.21 -52.59 -1.60
C MET A 9 24.98 -51.81 -1.16
N LEU A 10 25.03 -51.23 0.06
CA LEU A 10 24.00 -50.40 0.59
C LEU A 10 24.06 -49.02 -0.10
N LEU A 11 23.14 -48.78 -1.04
CA LEU A 11 22.99 -47.49 -1.71
C LEU A 11 22.28 -46.52 -0.74
N ILE A 12 23.05 -45.67 -0.05
CA ILE A 12 22.50 -44.59 0.74
C ILE A 12 22.04 -43.48 -0.22
N GLY A 13 20.77 -43.50 -0.56
CA GLY A 13 20.15 -42.39 -1.29
C GLY A 13 20.08 -41.14 -0.40
N VAL A 14 20.90 -40.13 -0.70
CA VAL A 14 20.76 -38.81 -0.10
C VAL A 14 19.53 -38.19 -0.68
N LEU A 15 18.46 -38.18 0.11
CA LEU A 15 17.23 -37.46 -0.19
C LEU A 15 17.50 -35.96 0.00
N CYS A 16 17.90 -35.25 -1.06
CA CYS A 16 17.90 -33.80 -1.05
C CYS A 16 16.47 -33.31 -0.94
N ALA A 17 16.03 -32.99 0.27
CA ALA A 17 14.81 -32.22 0.48
C ALA A 17 15.02 -30.83 -0.12
N ALA A 18 14.49 -30.59 -1.30
CA ALA A 18 14.38 -29.26 -1.87
C ALA A 18 13.40 -28.49 -0.99
N ASN A 19 13.89 -27.63 -0.09
CA ASN A 19 13.08 -26.66 0.60
C ASN A 19 12.59 -25.63 -0.43
N GLY A 20 11.49 -25.92 -1.09
CA GLY A 20 10.77 -24.99 -1.95
C GLY A 20 10.15 -23.91 -1.06
N TYR A 21 10.70 -22.71 -1.06
CA TYR A 21 10.00 -21.55 -0.47
C TYR A 21 8.84 -21.22 -1.39
N ALA A 22 7.61 -21.56 -0.94
CA ALA A 22 6.41 -21.13 -1.62
C ALA A 22 6.15 -19.64 -1.31
N ALA A 23 5.76 -18.86 -2.33
CA ALA A 23 5.34 -17.48 -2.12
C ALA A 23 4.08 -17.46 -1.23
N THR A 24 4.05 -16.51 -0.30
CA THR A 24 2.88 -16.23 0.54
C THR A 24 2.28 -14.89 0.13
N SER A 25 0.97 -14.72 0.33
CA SER A 25 0.27 -13.47 0.07
C SER A 25 -0.77 -13.22 1.15
N ASP A 26 -0.83 -11.98 1.62
CA ASP A 26 -1.84 -11.51 2.55
C ASP A 26 -2.65 -10.39 1.92
N THR A 27 -3.95 -10.35 2.21
CA THR A 27 -4.81 -9.27 1.78
C THR A 27 -4.67 -8.11 2.76
N VAL A 28 -4.00 -7.03 2.36
CA VAL A 28 -3.84 -5.83 3.17
C VAL A 28 -5.15 -5.05 3.27
N ILE A 29 -5.87 -4.87 2.16
CA ILE A 29 -7.20 -4.26 2.12
C ILE A 29 -8.02 -4.82 0.95
N LYS A 30 -9.32 -5.00 1.17
CA LYS A 30 -10.32 -5.26 0.15
C LYS A 30 -11.58 -4.51 0.54
N THR A 31 -11.92 -3.45 -0.18
CA THR A 31 -13.00 -2.54 0.20
C THR A 31 -13.72 -1.99 -1.02
N GLN A 32 -14.92 -1.47 -0.80
CA GLN A 32 -15.71 -0.69 -1.75
C GLN A 32 -15.96 0.73 -1.21
N THR A 33 -15.26 1.11 -0.12
CA THR A 33 -15.40 2.40 0.53
C THR A 33 -14.07 3.12 0.66
N HIS A 34 -14.13 4.43 0.73
CA HIS A 34 -13.05 5.28 1.19
C HIS A 34 -12.76 5.06 2.69
N TRP A 35 -11.68 5.61 3.20
CA TRP A 35 -11.27 5.44 4.60
C TRP A 35 -12.29 5.99 5.62
N ASN A 36 -13.20 6.88 5.20
CA ASN A 36 -14.28 7.41 6.03
C ASN A 36 -15.63 6.69 5.82
N GLU A 37 -15.59 5.46 5.30
CA GLU A 37 -16.74 4.59 5.06
C GLU A 37 -17.71 5.06 3.95
N GLN A 38 -17.42 6.17 3.28
CA GLN A 38 -18.22 6.62 2.13
C GLN A 38 -17.96 5.68 0.93
N PRO A 39 -19.01 5.29 0.19
CA PRO A 39 -18.84 4.38 -0.94
C PRO A 39 -18.02 5.01 -2.06
N ILE A 40 -17.14 4.22 -2.66
CA ILE A 40 -16.43 4.59 -3.88
C ILE A 40 -17.45 4.63 -5.02
N LYS A 41 -17.56 5.78 -5.68
CA LYS A 41 -18.45 5.93 -6.85
C LYS A 41 -17.90 5.17 -8.05
N PRO A 42 -18.75 4.76 -9.00
CA PRO A 42 -18.29 4.20 -10.26
C PRO A 42 -17.27 5.13 -10.95
N ILE A 43 -16.18 4.53 -11.44
CA ILE A 43 -15.09 5.24 -12.11
C ILE A 43 -15.13 4.83 -13.58
N ASN A 44 -15.14 5.80 -14.50
CA ASN A 44 -15.05 5.58 -15.92
C ASN A 44 -13.74 6.19 -16.43
N ILE A 45 -12.88 5.37 -17.04
CA ILE A 45 -11.57 5.76 -17.54
C ILE A 45 -11.43 5.17 -18.94
N GLU A 46 -11.24 6.01 -19.94
CA GLU A 46 -11.07 5.60 -21.36
C GLU A 46 -9.59 5.42 -21.71
N HIS A 47 -8.73 6.33 -21.20
CA HIS A 47 -7.28 6.32 -21.42
C HIS A 47 -6.57 6.29 -20.09
N PRO A 48 -6.46 5.11 -19.45
CA PRO A 48 -5.95 4.98 -18.09
C PRO A 48 -4.49 5.39 -17.96
N GLU A 49 -4.20 6.18 -16.94
CA GLU A 49 -2.85 6.51 -16.51
C GLU A 49 -2.68 6.14 -15.03
N VAL A 50 -1.54 5.50 -14.71
CA VAL A 50 -1.18 5.13 -13.35
C VAL A 50 0.06 5.90 -12.93
N THR A 51 -0.01 6.60 -11.81
CA THR A 51 1.12 7.28 -11.19
C THR A 51 1.36 6.73 -9.79
N ILE A 52 2.59 6.37 -9.48
CA ILE A 52 2.98 5.94 -8.14
C ILE A 52 3.97 6.96 -7.57
N LEU A 53 3.62 7.55 -6.44
CA LEU A 53 4.49 8.47 -5.71
C LEU A 53 4.94 7.85 -4.40
N ARG A 54 6.19 8.10 -4.04
CA ARG A 54 6.69 7.97 -2.67
C ARG A 54 6.77 9.37 -2.09
N ILE A 55 6.01 9.61 -1.05
CA ILE A 55 5.89 10.93 -0.42
C ILE A 55 6.49 10.82 0.98
N THR A 56 7.47 11.67 1.27
CA THR A 56 8.05 11.81 2.60
C THR A 56 7.57 13.11 3.22
N ILE A 57 6.98 13.03 4.40
CA ILE A 57 6.48 14.17 5.16
C ILE A 57 7.35 14.27 6.43
N PRO A 58 8.18 15.31 6.56
CA PRO A 58 9.01 15.49 7.74
C PRO A 58 8.20 15.50 9.04
N VAL A 59 8.80 15.04 10.12
CA VAL A 59 8.14 15.00 11.44
C VAL A 59 7.59 16.38 11.82
N GLY A 60 6.31 16.42 12.22
CA GLY A 60 5.62 17.65 12.59
C GLY A 60 5.12 18.49 11.41
N GLU A 61 5.46 18.13 10.16
CA GLU A 61 4.98 18.86 8.99
C GLU A 61 3.54 18.48 8.65
N LYS A 62 2.80 19.50 8.23
CA LYS A 62 1.41 19.42 7.79
C LYS A 62 1.32 19.80 6.32
N LEU A 63 0.73 18.93 5.51
CA LEU A 63 0.47 19.21 4.11
C LEU A 63 -0.58 20.32 3.95
N ALA A 64 -0.51 21.04 2.84
CA ALA A 64 -1.56 21.98 2.47
C ALA A 64 -2.91 21.25 2.33
N MET A 65 -4.02 21.95 2.62
CA MET A 65 -5.35 21.46 2.37
C MET A 65 -5.52 21.20 0.87
N HIS A 66 -5.84 19.97 0.50
CA HIS A 66 -5.96 19.53 -0.89
C HIS A 66 -7.07 18.51 -1.06
N LYS A 67 -7.40 18.21 -2.29
CA LYS A 67 -8.31 17.11 -2.64
C LYS A 67 -7.79 16.37 -3.87
N HIS A 68 -8.20 15.11 -4.00
CA HIS A 68 -7.90 14.30 -5.16
C HIS A 68 -9.13 14.19 -6.08
N PRO A 69 -9.02 14.55 -7.37
CA PRO A 69 -10.11 14.38 -8.33
C PRO A 69 -10.24 12.94 -8.84
N ILE A 70 -9.24 12.09 -8.58
CA ILE A 70 -9.14 10.71 -9.07
C ILE A 70 -8.94 9.72 -7.93
N LEU A 71 -9.18 8.44 -8.22
CA LEU A 71 -8.94 7.36 -7.25
C LEU A 71 -7.46 7.29 -6.90
N ASN A 72 -7.17 7.22 -5.61
CA ASN A 72 -5.84 6.87 -5.16
C ASN A 72 -5.86 6.00 -3.90
N VAL A 73 -4.84 5.17 -3.79
CA VAL A 73 -4.66 4.23 -2.70
C VAL A 73 -3.25 4.38 -2.16
N GLY A 74 -3.14 4.63 -0.87
CA GLY A 74 -1.87 4.76 -0.16
C GLY A 74 -1.55 3.55 0.72
N TYR A 75 -0.26 3.41 1.02
CA TYR A 75 0.26 2.43 1.97
C TYR A 75 1.39 3.09 2.76
N LEU A 76 1.19 3.25 4.08
CA LEU A 76 2.21 3.86 4.93
C LEU A 76 3.35 2.87 5.15
N THR A 77 4.57 3.27 4.85
CA THR A 77 5.77 2.43 4.97
C THR A 77 6.60 2.80 6.19
N LYS A 78 6.48 4.04 6.69
CA LYS A 78 7.29 4.55 7.80
C LYS A 78 6.57 5.67 8.55
N GLY A 79 6.88 5.83 9.83
CA GLY A 79 6.38 6.91 10.67
C GLY A 79 4.92 6.73 11.07
N GLU A 80 4.26 7.85 11.36
CA GLU A 80 2.83 7.92 11.67
C GLU A 80 2.23 9.10 10.89
N LEU A 81 1.11 8.87 10.24
CA LEU A 81 0.42 9.87 9.43
C LEU A 81 -1.01 10.03 9.92
N THR A 82 -1.37 11.22 10.36
CA THR A 82 -2.76 11.56 10.67
C THR A 82 -3.37 12.29 9.48
N VAL A 83 -4.47 11.76 8.92
CA VAL A 83 -5.23 12.39 7.85
C VAL A 83 -6.53 12.94 8.40
N ARG A 84 -6.86 14.17 8.03
CA ARG A 84 -8.06 14.89 8.50
C ARG A 84 -8.83 15.49 7.32
N SER A 85 -10.13 15.20 7.24
CA SER A 85 -11.01 15.85 6.28
C SER A 85 -11.56 17.18 6.82
N GLU A 86 -11.98 18.08 5.93
CA GLU A 86 -12.67 19.31 6.34
C GLU A 86 -14.04 19.04 6.98
N LYS A 87 -14.57 17.83 6.82
CA LYS A 87 -15.84 17.39 7.43
C LYS A 87 -15.67 16.85 8.86
N GLY A 88 -14.42 16.78 9.35
CA GLY A 88 -14.12 16.34 10.70
C GLY A 88 -13.74 14.86 10.83
N ASP A 89 -13.71 14.10 9.72
CA ASP A 89 -13.22 12.72 9.75
C ASP A 89 -11.71 12.70 10.03
N VAL A 90 -11.25 11.72 10.80
CA VAL A 90 -9.84 11.55 11.17
C VAL A 90 -9.46 10.10 11.10
N ILE A 91 -8.30 9.81 10.48
CA ILE A 91 -7.64 8.50 10.54
C ILE A 91 -6.18 8.68 10.93
N VAL A 92 -5.66 7.75 11.72
CA VAL A 92 -4.23 7.67 12.06
C VAL A 92 -3.69 6.38 11.44
N LEU A 93 -2.63 6.51 10.65
CA LEU A 93 -1.97 5.41 9.96
C LEU A 93 -0.63 5.11 10.60
N HIS A 94 -0.32 3.82 10.72
CA HIS A 94 0.98 3.28 11.13
C HIS A 94 1.60 2.48 9.98
N PRO A 95 2.91 2.15 10.03
CA PRO A 95 3.54 1.35 8.99
C PRO A 95 2.81 0.03 8.77
N GLY A 96 2.43 -0.23 7.52
CA GLY A 96 1.60 -1.38 7.15
C GLY A 96 0.12 -1.05 6.91
N ASP A 97 -0.35 0.12 7.32
CA ASP A 97 -1.73 0.51 7.13
C ASP A 97 -1.97 1.04 5.71
N PRO A 98 -3.02 0.55 5.03
CA PRO A 98 -3.49 1.09 3.77
C PRO A 98 -4.47 2.23 3.99
N ILE A 99 -4.63 3.07 2.97
CA ILE A 99 -5.67 4.09 2.90
C ILE A 99 -6.25 4.15 1.49
N VAL A 100 -7.59 4.15 1.38
CA VAL A 100 -8.28 4.53 0.14
C VAL A 100 -8.74 5.96 0.31
N GLU A 101 -8.06 6.88 -0.35
CA GLU A 101 -8.24 8.32 -0.17
C GLU A 101 -9.60 8.82 -0.65
N LEU A 102 -10.02 9.95 -0.08
CA LEU A 102 -11.26 10.61 -0.43
C LEU A 102 -11.17 11.28 -1.81
N ILE A 103 -12.15 11.02 -2.68
CA ILE A 103 -12.28 11.72 -3.95
C ILE A 103 -13.12 12.99 -3.74
N ASP A 104 -12.64 14.14 -4.25
CA ASP A 104 -13.30 15.44 -4.21
C ASP A 104 -13.66 15.96 -2.80
N VAL A 105 -13.00 15.48 -1.77
CA VAL A 105 -13.15 15.99 -0.39
C VAL A 105 -11.85 16.64 0.06
N TRP A 106 -11.91 17.85 0.56
CA TRP A 106 -10.77 18.57 1.09
C TRP A 106 -10.25 17.90 2.36
N HIS A 107 -8.96 17.64 2.39
CA HIS A 107 -8.26 17.01 3.50
C HIS A 107 -6.78 17.37 3.52
N TYR A 108 -6.09 16.98 4.58
CA TYR A 108 -4.64 17.09 4.70
C TYR A 108 -4.08 15.95 5.52
N GLY A 109 -2.82 15.60 5.28
CA GLY A 109 -2.03 14.71 6.12
C GLY A 109 -1.04 15.50 6.97
N GLU A 110 -0.72 14.98 8.14
CA GLU A 110 0.26 15.53 9.09
C GLU A 110 1.11 14.38 9.64
N SER A 111 2.43 14.55 9.63
CA SER A 111 3.36 13.59 10.25
C SER A 111 3.34 13.80 11.76
N THR A 112 2.57 12.95 12.46
CA THR A 112 2.29 13.11 13.91
C THR A 112 3.15 12.22 14.80
N GLY A 113 3.97 11.35 14.22
CA GLY A 113 4.87 10.45 14.95
C GLY A 113 6.17 11.12 15.38
N SER A 114 7.12 10.31 15.83
CA SER A 114 8.46 10.74 16.25
C SER A 114 9.51 10.71 15.14
N SER A 115 9.13 10.34 13.92
CA SER A 115 9.98 10.29 12.72
C SER A 115 9.18 10.72 11.50
N ASP A 116 9.87 11.03 10.41
CA ASP A 116 9.23 11.32 9.13
C ASP A 116 8.24 10.22 8.75
N ALA A 117 7.07 10.62 8.24
CA ALA A 117 6.13 9.70 7.63
C ALA A 117 6.49 9.46 6.16
N GLU A 118 6.47 8.21 5.72
CA GLU A 118 6.62 7.86 4.31
C GLU A 118 5.42 7.05 3.85
N ILE A 119 4.77 7.52 2.80
CA ILE A 119 3.61 6.84 2.19
C ILE A 119 3.86 6.64 0.70
N VAL A 120 3.56 5.44 0.21
CA VAL A 120 3.53 5.14 -1.23
C VAL A 120 2.07 5.24 -1.68
N VAL A 121 1.79 6.11 -2.64
CA VAL A 121 0.43 6.37 -3.13
C VAL A 121 0.35 6.05 -4.62
N THR A 122 -0.63 5.24 -4.99
CA THR A 122 -0.95 4.91 -6.38
C THR A 122 -2.20 5.67 -6.81
N TYR A 123 -2.07 6.48 -7.83
CA TYR A 123 -3.16 7.22 -8.47
C TYR A 123 -3.57 6.53 -9.75
N ILE A 124 -4.88 6.44 -9.99
CA ILE A 124 -5.46 5.84 -11.19
C ILE A 124 -6.52 6.79 -11.72
N GLY A 125 -6.30 7.31 -12.91
CA GLY A 125 -7.21 8.28 -13.53
C GLY A 125 -7.09 8.29 -15.05
N GLU A 126 -7.70 9.26 -15.67
CA GLU A 126 -7.57 9.53 -17.10
C GLU A 126 -6.22 10.18 -17.36
N LYS A 127 -5.63 9.92 -18.52
CA LYS A 127 -4.37 10.52 -18.94
C LYS A 127 -4.40 12.05 -18.82
N GLY A 128 -3.46 12.58 -18.04
CA GLY A 128 -3.32 14.03 -17.83
C GLY A 128 -4.18 14.58 -16.68
N ASP A 129 -4.89 13.75 -15.95
CA ASP A 129 -5.61 14.20 -14.75
C ASP A 129 -4.65 14.76 -13.69
N ALA A 130 -5.11 15.78 -12.99
CA ALA A 130 -4.38 16.27 -11.83
C ALA A 130 -4.41 15.24 -10.69
N LEU A 131 -3.27 14.97 -10.06
CA LEU A 131 -3.20 14.04 -8.91
C LEU A 131 -3.81 14.65 -7.66
N SER A 132 -3.69 15.98 -7.50
CA SER A 132 -4.28 16.73 -6.40
C SER A 132 -4.52 18.19 -6.80
N LEU A 133 -5.49 18.81 -6.14
CA LEU A 133 -5.81 20.24 -6.25
C LEU A 133 -5.60 20.86 -4.88
N ILE A 134 -4.86 21.97 -4.80
CA ILE A 134 -4.64 22.70 -3.55
C ILE A 134 -5.80 23.66 -3.33
N LYS A 135 -6.24 23.78 -2.07
CA LYS A 135 -7.30 24.73 -1.70
C LYS A 135 -6.72 26.15 -1.66
N ASP A 136 -7.27 27.04 -2.46
CA ASP A 136 -6.90 28.46 -2.41
C ASP A 136 -7.19 29.05 -1.03
N LYS A 137 -6.37 30.02 -0.63
CA LYS A 137 -6.47 30.68 0.67
C LYS A 137 -7.64 31.64 0.71
#